data_f5631c834b1f090ae57b3b34291bf403
#
_entry.id   f5631c834b1f090ae57b3b34291bf403
#
_cell.length_a   1.000
_cell.length_b   1.000
_cell.length_c   1.000
_cell.angle_alpha   90.00
_cell.angle_beta   90.00
_cell.angle_gamma   90.00
#
_symmetry.space_group_name_H-M   'P 1'
#
loop_
_entity.id
_entity.type
_entity.pdbx_description
1 polymer ?
#
loop_
_entity_poly.entity_id
_entity_poly.type
_entity_poly.pdbx_seq_one_letter_code
_entity_poly.pdbx_strand_id
1 'polypeptide(L)'
;MKIEIERFGPIQKFEYDLNKDLIVTYGNNNIGKSYSMQIVYLLLKTFIGFSYGYPRMTKRLYLVPYVQNDFSKKEVESLVRDFLASKETTKDVSVFLVQEVYKNLGSILLPELINSCNNTFGNLEKTLEQVPIIRVKIKKIEFEIFLNSKEIKGTLDLKPIRLKKTESDFHKSRKYETHLDIYVASNIENPVSLMCEQIQMKLLECLQCFNMFFDAVYFLPASRSGIYSGMNAFGSIVAELSKNRAYFTKKIEFPGISEPISDYFISLSNIKPKINEELAEYYTQIEDNILKGKVSIDKTKNALMYKPQNMDVDFEMTEVSSMVSEISPIVAFLKYILHTQLKTRQKGKSVLFIEEPEAHLHPNNQIMLIEIFAKLIDADV
;
A
#
# COMPACT_ATOMS: atom_id res chain seq x y z
N MET A 1 -11.80 5.99 5.22
CA MET A 1 -11.57 5.21 3.99
C MET A 1 -12.19 3.83 4.16
N LYS A 2 -12.88 3.33 3.12
CA LYS A 2 -13.44 1.98 3.11
C LYS A 2 -12.94 1.23 1.89
N ILE A 3 -12.62 -0.05 2.07
CA ILE A 3 -12.20 -0.96 1.00
C ILE A 3 -13.13 -2.17 1.05
N GLU A 4 -13.82 -2.44 -0.04
CA GLU A 4 -14.68 -3.60 -0.22
C GLU A 4 -14.07 -4.52 -1.28
N ILE A 5 -14.04 -5.81 -0.99
CA ILE A 5 -13.48 -6.85 -1.87
C ILE A 5 -14.59 -7.83 -2.18
N GLU A 6 -14.86 -8.08 -3.44
CA GLU A 6 -15.85 -9.06 -3.88
C GLU A 6 -15.23 -10.07 -4.85
N ARG A 7 -15.60 -11.33 -4.72
CA ARG A 7 -15.27 -12.43 -5.63
C ARG A 7 -13.77 -12.61 -5.85
N PHE A 8 -12.97 -12.51 -4.78
CA PHE A 8 -11.52 -12.69 -4.82
C PHE A 8 -11.10 -14.00 -4.14
N GLY A 9 -10.79 -15.04 -4.91
CA GLY A 9 -10.48 -16.36 -4.38
C GLY A 9 -11.61 -16.89 -3.47
N PRO A 10 -11.32 -17.25 -2.22
CA PRO A 10 -12.34 -17.73 -1.28
C PRO A 10 -13.27 -16.61 -0.75
N ILE A 11 -12.97 -15.35 -1.04
CA ILE A 11 -13.74 -14.21 -0.55
C ILE A 11 -14.95 -13.99 -1.44
N GLN A 12 -16.16 -14.14 -0.89
CA GLN A 12 -17.40 -13.74 -1.54
C GLN A 12 -17.57 -12.23 -1.46
N LYS A 13 -17.54 -11.69 -0.24
CA LYS A 13 -17.58 -10.25 0.04
C LYS A 13 -16.91 -9.97 1.38
N PHE A 14 -16.09 -8.93 1.43
CA PHE A 14 -15.42 -8.45 2.62
C PHE A 14 -15.28 -6.94 2.60
N GLU A 15 -15.42 -6.28 3.75
CA GLU A 15 -15.27 -4.83 3.90
C GLU A 15 -14.28 -4.50 5.02
N TYR A 16 -13.33 -3.60 4.72
CA TYR A 16 -12.46 -2.95 5.70
C TYR A 16 -12.83 -1.47 5.84
N ASP A 17 -13.22 -1.05 7.04
CA ASP A 17 -13.40 0.37 7.38
C ASP A 17 -12.13 0.91 8.05
N LEU A 18 -11.20 1.41 7.24
CA LEU A 18 -9.91 1.96 7.68
C LEU A 18 -10.03 3.35 8.36
N ASN A 19 -11.26 3.82 8.65
CA ASN A 19 -11.47 4.93 9.59
C ASN A 19 -11.43 4.45 11.04
N LYS A 20 -11.46 3.13 11.27
CA LYS A 20 -11.31 2.50 12.59
C LYS A 20 -9.84 2.25 12.87
N ASP A 21 -9.44 2.52 14.10
CA ASP A 21 -8.06 2.33 14.52
C ASP A 21 -7.75 0.86 14.83
N LEU A 22 -8.76 0.05 15.16
CA LEU A 22 -8.66 -1.41 15.33
C LEU A 22 -9.70 -2.13 14.47
N ILE A 23 -9.24 -3.10 13.71
CA ILE A 23 -10.07 -4.00 12.91
C ILE A 23 -9.69 -5.43 13.27
N VAL A 24 -10.63 -6.18 13.82
CA VAL A 24 -10.45 -7.60 14.15
C VAL A 24 -11.17 -8.44 13.12
N THR A 25 -10.42 -9.29 12.40
CA THR A 25 -10.96 -10.24 11.43
C THR A 25 -11.01 -11.63 12.04
N TYR A 26 -12.19 -12.18 12.22
CA TYR A 26 -12.40 -13.51 12.81
C TYR A 26 -13.38 -14.33 11.98
N GLY A 27 -13.40 -15.63 12.22
CA GLY A 27 -14.32 -16.56 11.54
C GLY A 27 -13.68 -17.92 11.29
N ASN A 28 -14.44 -18.83 10.66
CA ASN A 28 -14.00 -20.19 10.36
C ASN A 28 -12.74 -20.22 9.46
N ASN A 29 -12.08 -21.36 9.42
CA ASN A 29 -10.95 -21.55 8.52
C ASN A 29 -11.42 -21.58 7.06
N ASN A 30 -10.53 -21.20 6.15
CA ASN A 30 -10.71 -21.20 4.68
C ASN A 30 -11.81 -20.27 4.13
N ILE A 31 -12.29 -19.27 4.90
CA ILE A 31 -13.24 -18.26 4.40
C ILE A 31 -12.55 -17.03 3.77
N GLY A 32 -11.24 -17.03 3.69
CA GLY A 32 -10.47 -15.95 3.04
C GLY A 32 -9.98 -14.84 3.96
N LYS A 33 -9.88 -15.04 5.28
CA LYS A 33 -9.39 -14.03 6.23
C LYS A 33 -7.99 -13.51 5.84
N SER A 34 -7.01 -14.39 5.71
CA SER A 34 -5.64 -14.01 5.29
C SER A 34 -5.62 -13.39 3.90
N TYR A 35 -6.38 -13.95 2.94
CA TYR A 35 -6.51 -13.38 1.61
C TYR A 35 -7.01 -11.93 1.64
N SER A 36 -8.01 -11.63 2.48
CA SER A 36 -8.56 -10.27 2.60
C SER A 36 -7.55 -9.30 3.20
N MET A 37 -6.80 -9.73 4.21
CA MET A 37 -5.74 -8.91 4.81
C MET A 37 -4.62 -8.66 3.80
N GLN A 38 -4.16 -9.68 3.10
CA GLN A 38 -3.06 -9.58 2.14
C GLN A 38 -3.43 -8.69 0.95
N ILE A 39 -4.64 -8.81 0.37
CA ILE A 39 -5.04 -7.95 -0.75
C ILE A 39 -5.17 -6.48 -0.35
N VAL A 40 -5.67 -6.19 0.86
CA VAL A 40 -5.73 -4.82 1.38
C VAL A 40 -4.32 -4.29 1.65
N TYR A 41 -3.43 -5.12 2.21
CA TYR A 41 -2.03 -4.78 2.39
C TYR A 41 -1.35 -4.42 1.07
N LEU A 42 -1.48 -5.27 0.04
CA LEU A 42 -0.88 -5.02 -1.28
C LEU A 42 -1.43 -3.75 -1.93
N LEU A 43 -2.73 -3.51 -1.81
CA LEU A 43 -3.37 -2.30 -2.30
C LEU A 43 -2.78 -1.06 -1.64
N LEU A 44 -2.75 -1.02 -0.30
CA LEU A 44 -2.19 0.10 0.46
C LEU A 44 -0.70 0.31 0.13
N LYS A 45 0.08 -0.77 0.09
CA LYS A 45 1.50 -0.72 -0.26
C LYS A 45 1.72 -0.12 -1.64
N THR A 46 0.94 -0.55 -2.65
CA THR A 46 1.02 -0.03 -4.01
C THR A 46 0.76 1.48 -4.02
N PHE A 47 -0.33 1.95 -3.43
CA PHE A 47 -0.64 3.38 -3.38
C PHE A 47 0.41 4.20 -2.62
N ILE A 48 0.85 3.72 -1.45
CA ILE A 48 1.88 4.38 -0.63
C ILE A 48 3.21 4.42 -1.41
N GLY A 49 3.59 3.32 -2.06
CA GLY A 49 4.83 3.21 -2.83
C GLY A 49 4.93 4.24 -3.95
N PHE A 50 3.86 4.47 -4.69
CA PHE A 50 3.82 5.51 -5.72
C PHE A 50 4.00 6.92 -5.17
N SER A 51 3.68 7.13 -3.92
CA SER A 51 3.79 8.43 -3.28
C SER A 51 5.16 8.69 -2.66
N TYR A 52 5.83 7.66 -2.13
CA TYR A 52 7.18 7.79 -1.56
C TYR A 52 8.29 7.80 -2.61
N GLY A 53 8.07 7.25 -3.78
CA GLY A 53 9.00 7.35 -4.91
C GLY A 53 9.24 8.78 -5.38
N TYR A 54 8.48 9.73 -4.84
CA TYR A 54 8.61 11.16 -5.11
C TYR A 54 9.01 11.89 -3.83
N PRO A 55 10.25 12.40 -3.74
CA PRO A 55 10.65 13.19 -2.60
C PRO A 55 9.68 14.35 -2.43
N ARG A 56 9.24 14.58 -1.19
CA ARG A 56 8.46 15.75 -0.75
C ARG A 56 9.21 17.04 -1.09
N MET A 57 9.31 17.39 -2.36
CA MET A 57 9.94 18.64 -2.76
C MET A 57 8.86 19.71 -2.92
N THR A 58 8.88 20.58 -1.90
CA THR A 58 8.66 22.04 -1.98
C THR A 58 8.10 22.56 -3.30
N LYS A 59 6.84 22.99 -3.24
CA LYS A 59 6.21 24.10 -4.00
C LYS A 59 6.33 24.16 -5.53
N ARG A 60 6.95 23.24 -6.24
CA ARG A 60 6.87 23.13 -7.70
C ARG A 60 6.80 21.66 -8.07
N LEU A 61 5.70 21.33 -8.72
CA LEU A 61 5.41 20.07 -9.38
C LEU A 61 6.55 19.63 -10.33
N TYR A 62 7.58 19.02 -9.78
CA TYR A 62 8.38 18.09 -10.55
C TYR A 62 7.86 16.69 -10.26
N LEU A 63 6.57 16.53 -10.51
CA LEU A 63 5.99 15.23 -10.58
C LEU A 63 6.41 14.64 -11.92
N VAL A 64 7.41 13.80 -11.82
CA VAL A 64 7.37 12.54 -12.52
C VAL A 64 7.85 12.53 -13.94
N PRO A 65 8.98 11.88 -14.20
CA PRO A 65 9.28 11.42 -15.56
C PRO A 65 8.14 10.53 -16.13
N TYR A 66 7.35 9.87 -15.27
CA TYR A 66 6.23 9.01 -15.64
C TYR A 66 4.92 9.73 -16.00
N VAL A 67 4.71 10.97 -15.53
CA VAL A 67 3.53 11.78 -15.89
C VAL A 67 3.89 12.84 -16.94
N GLN A 68 5.15 12.89 -17.37
CA GLN A 68 5.64 13.98 -18.20
C GLN A 68 5.24 13.92 -19.67
N ASN A 69 4.78 12.81 -20.22
CA ASN A 69 4.49 12.80 -21.65
C ASN A 69 3.22 12.01 -22.00
N ASP A 70 2.32 12.74 -22.64
CA ASP A 70 1.29 12.28 -23.56
C ASP A 70 0.15 11.43 -23.01
N PHE A 71 0.01 11.31 -21.67
CA PHE A 71 -1.19 10.72 -21.11
C PHE A 71 -2.42 11.48 -21.61
N SER A 72 -3.27 10.80 -22.37
CA SER A 72 -4.52 11.33 -22.90
C SER A 72 -4.39 12.48 -23.90
N LYS A 73 -3.18 12.91 -24.28
CA LYS A 73 -3.01 14.05 -25.19
C LYS A 73 -3.68 13.80 -26.55
N LYS A 74 -3.50 12.61 -27.11
CA LYS A 74 -4.12 12.22 -28.39
C LYS A 74 -5.64 12.19 -28.30
N GLU A 75 -6.16 11.61 -27.20
CA GLU A 75 -7.61 11.53 -26.94
C GLU A 75 -8.20 12.92 -26.74
N VAL A 76 -7.52 13.78 -25.98
CA VAL A 76 -7.93 15.17 -25.79
C VAL A 76 -7.87 15.97 -27.09
N GLU A 77 -6.81 15.81 -27.90
CA GLU A 77 -6.71 16.45 -29.22
C GLU A 77 -7.86 16.03 -30.14
N SER A 78 -8.17 14.73 -30.17
CA SER A 78 -9.30 14.21 -30.96
C SER A 78 -10.61 14.84 -30.51
N LEU A 79 -10.87 14.85 -29.19
CA LEU A 79 -12.08 15.45 -28.62
C LEU A 79 -12.22 16.94 -28.97
N VAL A 80 -11.13 17.71 -28.89
CA VAL A 80 -11.12 19.15 -29.20
C VAL A 80 -11.36 19.39 -30.69
N ARG A 81 -10.74 18.58 -31.58
CA ARG A 81 -10.96 18.66 -33.03
C ARG A 81 -12.41 18.32 -33.41
N ASP A 82 -12.97 17.25 -32.84
CA ASP A 82 -14.34 16.84 -33.06
C ASP A 82 -15.33 17.92 -32.57
N PHE A 83 -15.05 18.55 -31.43
CA PHE A 83 -15.85 19.67 -30.94
C PHE A 83 -15.78 20.86 -31.89
N LEU A 84 -14.60 21.24 -32.41
CA LEU A 84 -14.47 22.32 -33.38
C LEU A 84 -15.24 22.06 -34.67
N ALA A 85 -15.23 20.82 -35.15
CA ALA A 85 -15.96 20.42 -36.36
C ALA A 85 -17.48 20.32 -36.12
N SER A 86 -17.92 20.18 -34.90
CA SER A 86 -19.35 20.07 -34.56
C SER A 86 -20.08 21.42 -34.72
N LYS A 87 -21.43 21.41 -34.70
CA LYS A 87 -22.26 22.62 -34.66
C LYS A 87 -22.47 23.15 -33.25
N GLU A 88 -22.01 22.42 -32.23
CA GLU A 88 -22.16 22.81 -30.82
C GLU A 88 -21.29 24.00 -30.49
N THR A 89 -21.82 24.95 -29.75
CA THR A 89 -21.08 26.12 -29.24
C THR A 89 -20.48 25.86 -27.84
N THR A 90 -21.04 24.89 -27.12
CA THR A 90 -20.61 24.50 -25.76
C THR A 90 -20.75 22.99 -25.62
N LYS A 91 -19.75 22.34 -24.99
CA LYS A 91 -19.74 20.89 -24.71
C LYS A 91 -19.24 20.65 -23.29
N ASP A 92 -20.00 19.90 -22.50
CA ASP A 92 -19.52 19.41 -21.19
C ASP A 92 -18.58 18.22 -21.42
N VAL A 93 -17.38 18.28 -20.86
CA VAL A 93 -16.33 17.26 -21.01
C VAL A 93 -15.96 16.62 -19.69
N SER A 94 -16.71 16.86 -18.62
CA SER A 94 -16.43 16.38 -17.28
C SER A 94 -16.32 14.86 -17.21
N VAL A 95 -17.27 14.15 -17.82
CA VAL A 95 -17.30 12.68 -17.86
C VAL A 95 -16.07 12.12 -18.58
N PHE A 96 -15.71 12.70 -19.71
CA PHE A 96 -14.52 12.33 -20.46
C PHE A 96 -13.25 12.51 -19.61
N LEU A 97 -13.11 13.63 -18.91
CA LEU A 97 -11.96 13.90 -18.06
C LEU A 97 -11.85 12.89 -16.91
N VAL A 98 -12.97 12.54 -16.27
CA VAL A 98 -13.01 11.51 -15.23
C VAL A 98 -12.57 10.15 -15.79
N GLN A 99 -13.05 9.77 -16.96
CA GLN A 99 -12.65 8.51 -17.61
C GLN A 99 -11.15 8.48 -17.91
N GLU A 100 -10.58 9.58 -18.43
CA GLU A 100 -9.15 9.66 -18.71
C GLU A 100 -8.30 9.66 -17.41
N VAL A 101 -8.76 10.27 -16.32
CA VAL A 101 -8.10 10.17 -15.01
C VAL A 101 -8.00 8.71 -14.56
N TYR A 102 -9.10 7.97 -14.58
CA TYR A 102 -9.10 6.57 -14.14
C TYR A 102 -8.36 5.62 -15.09
N LYS A 103 -8.40 5.87 -16.40
CA LYS A 103 -7.59 5.15 -17.39
C LYS A 103 -6.09 5.31 -17.09
N ASN A 104 -5.64 6.54 -16.83
CA ASN A 104 -4.25 6.82 -16.48
C ASN A 104 -3.88 6.26 -15.11
N LEU A 105 -4.77 6.38 -14.12
CA LEU A 105 -4.58 5.74 -12.80
C LEU A 105 -4.38 4.23 -12.95
N GLY A 106 -5.20 3.59 -13.78
CA GLY A 106 -5.08 2.17 -14.08
C GLY A 106 -3.76 1.81 -14.74
N SER A 107 -3.30 2.59 -15.71
CA SER A 107 -2.02 2.34 -16.39
C SER A 107 -0.81 2.43 -15.46
N ILE A 108 -0.90 3.22 -14.39
CA ILE A 108 0.15 3.40 -13.38
C ILE A 108 0.08 2.31 -12.32
N LEU A 109 -1.10 2.08 -11.72
CA LEU A 109 -1.25 1.23 -10.54
C LEU A 109 -1.39 -0.26 -10.84
N LEU A 110 -2.13 -0.60 -11.91
CA LEU A 110 -2.51 -2.00 -12.13
C LEU A 110 -1.33 -2.92 -12.46
N PRO A 111 -0.30 -2.51 -13.23
CA PRO A 111 0.84 -3.38 -13.49
C PRO A 111 1.53 -3.84 -12.19
N GLU A 112 1.75 -2.92 -11.27
CA GLU A 112 2.37 -3.20 -9.96
C GLU A 112 1.45 -4.06 -9.11
N LEU A 113 0.19 -3.66 -8.92
CA LEU A 113 -0.78 -4.38 -8.10
C LEU A 113 -1.01 -5.82 -8.60
N ILE A 114 -1.16 -6.01 -9.92
CA ILE A 114 -1.35 -7.34 -10.52
C ILE A 114 -0.09 -8.20 -10.32
N ASN A 115 1.10 -7.62 -10.49
CA ASN A 115 2.35 -8.31 -10.23
C ASN A 115 2.44 -8.76 -8.77
N SER A 116 2.16 -7.87 -7.82
CA SER A 116 2.14 -8.15 -6.39
C SER A 116 1.11 -9.23 -6.03
N CYS A 117 -0.08 -9.18 -6.64
CA CYS A 117 -1.09 -10.21 -6.46
C CYS A 117 -0.65 -11.57 -7.04
N ASN A 118 -0.04 -11.59 -8.23
CA ASN A 118 0.50 -12.83 -8.81
C ASN A 118 1.61 -13.44 -7.95
N ASN A 119 2.51 -12.61 -7.41
CA ASN A 119 3.58 -13.06 -6.51
C ASN A 119 3.03 -13.63 -5.20
N THR A 120 1.87 -13.12 -4.73
CA THR A 120 1.30 -13.50 -3.44
C THR A 120 0.33 -14.69 -3.56
N PHE A 121 -0.57 -14.67 -4.56
CA PHE A 121 -1.65 -15.64 -4.70
C PHE A 121 -1.43 -16.65 -5.83
N GLY A 122 -0.31 -16.54 -6.56
CA GLY A 122 -0.05 -17.32 -7.76
C GLY A 122 -0.76 -16.73 -8.99
N ASN A 123 -0.89 -17.50 -10.07
CA ASN A 123 -1.49 -17.00 -11.30
C ASN A 123 -2.98 -16.65 -11.09
N LEU A 124 -3.28 -15.35 -11.05
CA LEU A 124 -4.63 -14.83 -10.84
C LEU A 124 -5.63 -15.34 -11.91
N GLU A 125 -5.21 -15.52 -13.15
CA GLU A 125 -6.07 -16.00 -14.23
C GLU A 125 -6.63 -17.40 -13.96
N LYS A 126 -5.83 -18.24 -13.27
CA LYS A 126 -6.26 -19.58 -12.86
C LYS A 126 -7.04 -19.61 -11.54
N THR A 127 -6.80 -18.63 -10.68
CA THR A 127 -7.38 -18.58 -9.33
C THR A 127 -8.75 -17.88 -9.34
N LEU A 128 -9.03 -17.08 -10.35
CA LEU A 128 -10.19 -16.20 -10.41
C LEU A 128 -11.13 -16.62 -11.56
N GLU A 129 -11.93 -17.62 -11.32
CA GLU A 129 -13.04 -17.99 -12.21
C GLU A 129 -14.12 -16.89 -12.29
N GLN A 130 -14.16 -16.01 -11.29
CA GLN A 130 -15.06 -14.86 -11.21
C GLN A 130 -14.27 -13.55 -11.32
N VAL A 131 -14.87 -12.52 -11.91
CA VAL A 131 -14.25 -11.20 -12.00
C VAL A 131 -14.17 -10.55 -10.61
N PRO A 132 -12.99 -10.45 -10.00
CA PRO A 132 -12.84 -9.81 -8.69
C PRO A 132 -13.00 -8.31 -8.83
N ILE A 133 -13.66 -7.72 -7.85
CA ILE A 133 -13.85 -6.28 -7.77
C ILE A 133 -13.32 -5.80 -6.43
N ILE A 134 -12.46 -4.78 -6.48
CA ILE A 134 -12.00 -4.07 -5.29
C ILE A 134 -12.57 -2.65 -5.38
N ARG A 135 -13.48 -2.30 -4.46
CA ARG A 135 -14.03 -0.95 -4.36
C ARG A 135 -13.30 -0.16 -3.30
N VAL A 136 -12.90 1.03 -3.65
CA VAL A 136 -12.22 1.96 -2.74
C VAL A 136 -13.05 3.24 -2.65
N LYS A 137 -13.40 3.63 -1.41
CA LYS A 137 -14.12 4.86 -1.12
C LYS A 137 -13.37 5.72 -0.14
N ILE A 138 -12.93 6.89 -0.60
CA ILE A 138 -12.15 7.85 0.18
C ILE A 138 -12.76 9.24 0.01
N LYS A 139 -13.43 9.76 1.03
CA LYS A 139 -14.11 11.09 0.97
C LYS A 139 -15.02 11.19 -0.27
N LYS A 140 -14.60 11.97 -1.26
CA LYS A 140 -15.31 12.27 -2.50
C LYS A 140 -14.78 11.49 -3.71
N ILE A 141 -13.83 10.56 -3.49
CA ILE A 141 -13.24 9.70 -4.50
C ILE A 141 -13.78 8.30 -4.26
N GLU A 142 -14.40 7.72 -5.27
CA GLU A 142 -14.87 6.34 -5.24
C GLU A 142 -14.51 5.67 -6.56
N PHE A 143 -13.85 4.51 -6.48
CA PHE A 143 -13.48 3.77 -7.68
C PHE A 143 -13.47 2.25 -7.44
N GLU A 144 -13.63 1.54 -8.53
CA GLU A 144 -13.61 0.09 -8.62
C GLU A 144 -12.40 -0.36 -9.46
N ILE A 145 -11.66 -1.32 -8.95
CA ILE A 145 -10.54 -1.97 -9.63
C ILE A 145 -11.02 -3.32 -10.13
N PHE A 146 -10.92 -3.53 -11.43
CA PHE A 146 -11.20 -4.78 -12.11
C PHE A 146 -9.87 -5.43 -12.53
N LEU A 147 -9.40 -6.40 -11.75
CA LEU A 147 -8.09 -7.01 -11.98
C LEU A 147 -8.01 -7.78 -13.31
N ASN A 148 -9.10 -8.46 -13.71
CA ASN A 148 -9.13 -9.27 -14.93
C ASN A 148 -9.11 -8.41 -16.21
N SER A 149 -9.92 -7.36 -16.25
CA SER A 149 -9.96 -6.44 -17.42
C SER A 149 -8.86 -5.38 -17.37
N LYS A 150 -8.09 -5.33 -16.27
CA LYS A 150 -7.03 -4.33 -16.03
C LYS A 150 -7.57 -2.91 -16.18
N GLU A 151 -8.71 -2.64 -15.55
CA GLU A 151 -9.39 -1.35 -15.61
C GLU A 151 -9.66 -0.79 -14.22
N ILE A 152 -9.65 0.53 -14.11
CA ILE A 152 -10.18 1.27 -12.97
C ILE A 152 -11.31 2.16 -13.47
N LYS A 153 -12.46 2.12 -12.80
CA LYS A 153 -13.63 2.96 -13.08
C LYS A 153 -14.08 3.63 -11.80
N GLY A 154 -14.60 4.85 -11.88
CA GLY A 154 -15.07 5.50 -10.68
C GLY A 154 -15.66 6.87 -10.92
N THR A 155 -15.94 7.56 -9.80
CA THR A 155 -16.49 8.91 -9.75
C THR A 155 -15.53 9.82 -9.02
N LEU A 156 -15.42 11.04 -9.52
CA LEU A 156 -14.67 12.13 -8.88
C LEU A 156 -15.61 13.31 -8.67
N ASP A 157 -15.52 13.97 -7.53
CA ASP A 157 -16.14 15.27 -7.33
C ASP A 157 -15.36 16.32 -8.14
N LEU A 158 -15.76 16.48 -9.38
CA LEU A 158 -15.19 17.42 -10.33
C LEU A 158 -16.23 18.52 -10.62
N LYS A 159 -15.83 19.78 -10.49
CA LYS A 159 -16.68 20.88 -11.00
C LYS A 159 -16.83 20.71 -12.52
N PRO A 160 -18.02 20.90 -13.09
CA PRO A 160 -18.23 20.80 -14.52
C PRO A 160 -17.20 21.57 -15.32
N ILE A 161 -16.62 20.92 -16.33
CA ILE A 161 -15.65 21.52 -17.25
C ILE A 161 -16.28 21.53 -18.63
N ARG A 162 -16.34 22.74 -19.24
CA ARG A 162 -17.01 22.97 -20.51
C ARG A 162 -16.06 23.53 -21.53
N LEU A 163 -16.09 22.99 -22.74
CA LEU A 163 -15.48 23.62 -23.90
C LEU A 163 -16.45 24.64 -24.47
N LYS A 164 -15.94 25.81 -24.86
CA LYS A 164 -16.72 26.88 -25.53
C LYS A 164 -15.99 27.38 -26.74
N LYS A 165 -16.66 27.45 -27.89
CA LYS A 165 -16.13 28.07 -29.09
C LYS A 165 -15.97 29.56 -28.90
N THR A 166 -14.86 30.11 -29.41
CA THR A 166 -14.59 31.54 -29.44
C THR A 166 -13.88 31.92 -30.73
N GLU A 167 -14.04 33.14 -31.17
CA GLU A 167 -13.33 33.70 -32.33
C GLU A 167 -11.94 34.23 -31.95
N SER A 168 -11.67 34.40 -30.68
CA SER A 168 -10.45 35.02 -30.15
C SER A 168 -9.57 34.01 -29.41
N ASP A 169 -8.32 33.91 -29.83
CA ASP A 169 -7.28 33.10 -29.18
C ASP A 169 -6.77 33.71 -27.85
N PHE A 170 -7.20 34.93 -27.49
CA PHE A 170 -6.78 35.59 -26.26
C PHE A 170 -7.40 34.98 -24.99
N HIS A 171 -8.59 34.40 -25.10
CA HIS A 171 -9.26 33.76 -23.95
C HIS A 171 -8.89 32.29 -23.87
N LYS A 172 -8.12 31.91 -22.80
CA LYS A 172 -7.71 30.50 -22.61
C LYS A 172 -8.70 29.74 -21.73
N SER A 173 -9.06 30.30 -20.58
CA SER A 173 -10.02 29.70 -19.66
C SER A 173 -10.60 30.74 -18.69
N ARG A 174 -11.78 30.42 -18.15
CA ARG A 174 -12.41 31.21 -17.08
C ARG A 174 -13.00 30.29 -16.02
N LYS A 175 -12.51 30.49 -14.79
CA LYS A 175 -12.98 29.72 -13.62
C LYS A 175 -14.14 30.47 -12.96
N TYR A 176 -15.25 29.75 -12.79
CA TYR A 176 -16.42 30.21 -12.04
C TYR A 176 -16.52 29.43 -10.72
N GLU A 177 -17.40 29.87 -9.83
CA GLU A 177 -17.65 29.13 -8.58
C GLU A 177 -18.21 27.72 -8.85
N THR A 178 -19.05 27.58 -9.88
CA THR A 178 -19.78 26.36 -10.22
C THR A 178 -19.12 25.52 -11.30
N HIS A 179 -18.28 26.07 -12.17
CA HIS A 179 -17.71 25.37 -13.32
C HIS A 179 -16.43 26.05 -13.83
N LEU A 180 -15.75 25.35 -14.76
CA LEU A 180 -14.58 25.86 -15.50
C LEU A 180 -14.92 25.87 -16.99
N ASP A 181 -14.86 27.04 -17.65
CA ASP A 181 -14.94 27.16 -19.11
C ASP A 181 -13.52 27.18 -19.70
N ILE A 182 -13.28 26.33 -20.71
CA ILE A 182 -12.09 26.31 -21.55
C ILE A 182 -12.49 26.76 -22.95
N TYR A 183 -11.87 27.83 -23.42
CA TYR A 183 -12.18 28.43 -24.72
C TYR A 183 -11.37 27.76 -25.83
N VAL A 184 -12.07 27.44 -26.93
CA VAL A 184 -11.50 26.76 -28.10
C VAL A 184 -11.66 27.66 -29.32
N ALA A 185 -10.56 28.03 -29.91
CA ALA A 185 -10.47 28.81 -31.15
C ALA A 185 -9.67 27.99 -32.22
N SER A 186 -9.08 28.69 -33.18
CA SER A 186 -8.27 28.08 -34.24
C SER A 186 -7.03 27.35 -33.70
N ASN A 187 -6.42 27.86 -32.62
CA ASN A 187 -5.30 27.22 -31.93
C ASN A 187 -5.80 26.20 -30.90
N ILE A 188 -5.61 24.93 -31.18
CA ILE A 188 -6.03 23.83 -30.29
C ILE A 188 -5.01 23.49 -29.18
N GLU A 189 -3.78 23.98 -29.23
CA GLU A 189 -2.73 23.63 -28.26
C GLU A 189 -3.07 24.12 -26.84
N ASN A 190 -3.62 25.33 -26.72
CA ASN A 190 -4.02 25.88 -25.43
C ASN A 190 -5.12 25.06 -24.74
N PRO A 191 -6.28 24.76 -25.36
CA PRO A 191 -7.32 23.96 -24.71
C PRO A 191 -6.87 22.53 -24.43
N VAL A 192 -6.08 21.92 -25.30
CA VAL A 192 -5.48 20.59 -25.06
C VAL A 192 -4.58 20.61 -23.86
N SER A 193 -3.67 21.58 -23.74
CA SER A 193 -2.77 21.72 -22.59
C SER A 193 -3.54 21.90 -21.29
N LEU A 194 -4.57 22.76 -21.26
CA LEU A 194 -5.38 23.01 -20.07
C LEU A 194 -6.16 21.77 -19.65
N MET A 195 -6.72 21.01 -20.59
CA MET A 195 -7.41 19.77 -20.29
C MET A 195 -6.45 18.69 -19.75
N CYS A 196 -5.29 18.53 -20.35
CA CYS A 196 -4.25 17.62 -19.86
C CYS A 196 -3.80 18.01 -18.44
N GLU A 197 -3.64 19.30 -18.17
CA GLU A 197 -3.34 19.80 -16.83
C GLU A 197 -4.43 19.42 -15.80
N GLN A 198 -5.72 19.55 -16.16
CA GLN A 198 -6.81 19.13 -15.26
C GLN A 198 -6.80 17.63 -15.00
N ILE A 199 -6.54 16.80 -16.01
CA ILE A 199 -6.39 15.35 -15.86
C ILE A 199 -5.22 15.05 -14.92
N GLN A 200 -4.05 15.66 -15.12
CA GLN A 200 -2.88 15.46 -14.28
C GLN A 200 -3.14 15.85 -12.82
N MET A 201 -3.73 17.02 -12.58
CA MET A 201 -4.04 17.48 -11.22
C MET A 201 -4.97 16.49 -10.50
N LYS A 202 -5.99 15.97 -11.18
CA LYS A 202 -6.92 15.01 -10.59
C LYS A 202 -6.31 13.63 -10.40
N LEU A 203 -5.46 13.20 -11.31
CA LEU A 203 -4.69 11.96 -11.17
C LEU A 203 -3.80 12.01 -9.92
N LEU A 204 -3.13 13.14 -9.71
CA LEU A 204 -2.33 13.38 -8.50
C LEU A 204 -3.15 13.37 -7.23
N GLU A 205 -4.32 14.01 -7.25
CA GLU A 205 -5.25 13.98 -6.12
C GLU A 205 -5.65 12.53 -5.79
N CYS A 206 -5.93 11.70 -6.79
CA CYS A 206 -6.22 10.28 -6.60
C CYS A 206 -5.02 9.51 -6.03
N LEU A 207 -3.81 9.71 -6.55
CA LEU A 207 -2.60 9.04 -6.06
C LEU A 207 -2.23 9.46 -4.64
N GLN A 208 -2.43 10.74 -4.30
CA GLN A 208 -2.09 11.27 -2.99
C GLN A 208 -3.16 11.01 -1.92
N CYS A 209 -4.36 10.62 -2.30
CA CYS A 209 -5.47 10.47 -1.34
C CYS A 209 -5.17 9.42 -0.25
N PHE A 210 -4.40 8.37 -0.56
CA PHE A 210 -3.99 7.37 0.42
C PHE A 210 -2.95 7.89 1.41
N ASN A 211 -2.00 8.69 0.95
CA ASN A 211 -0.94 9.27 1.80
C ASN A 211 -1.43 10.35 2.74
N MET A 212 -2.63 10.88 2.52
CA MET A 212 -3.26 11.76 3.50
C MET A 212 -3.68 11.00 4.76
N PHE A 213 -3.81 9.66 4.65
CA PHE A 213 -4.24 8.80 5.75
C PHE A 213 -3.10 7.95 6.31
N PHE A 214 -2.22 7.44 5.43
CA PHE A 214 -1.21 6.46 5.81
C PHE A 214 0.17 6.84 5.30
N ASP A 215 1.16 6.74 6.19
CA ASP A 215 2.57 6.96 5.86
C ASP A 215 3.29 5.65 5.58
N ALA A 216 2.87 4.56 6.20
CA ALA A 216 3.48 3.24 6.04
C ALA A 216 2.46 2.11 6.26
N VAL A 217 2.75 0.97 5.68
CA VAL A 217 2.00 -0.26 5.90
C VAL A 217 2.97 -1.40 6.17
N TYR A 218 2.66 -2.22 7.16
CA TYR A 218 3.46 -3.36 7.59
C TYR A 218 2.60 -4.61 7.68
N PHE A 219 3.23 -5.76 7.47
CA PHE A 219 2.56 -7.05 7.56
C PHE A 219 3.38 -8.04 8.38
N LEU A 220 2.78 -8.61 9.41
CA LEU A 220 3.34 -9.67 10.21
C LEU A 220 2.53 -10.95 9.92
N PRO A 221 3.11 -11.92 9.20
CA PRO A 221 2.41 -13.15 8.84
C PRO A 221 2.20 -14.07 10.03
N ALA A 222 1.36 -15.08 9.86
CA ALA A 222 1.33 -16.23 10.76
C ALA A 222 2.66 -17.00 10.69
N SER A 223 2.98 -17.76 11.74
CA SER A 223 4.24 -18.53 11.82
C SER A 223 5.51 -17.67 11.61
N ARG A 224 5.52 -16.50 12.24
CA ARG A 224 6.58 -15.49 12.13
C ARG A 224 7.98 -16.03 12.36
N SER A 225 8.14 -16.89 13.36
CA SER A 225 9.43 -17.51 13.72
C SER A 225 9.93 -18.48 12.66
N GLY A 226 9.04 -19.31 12.13
CA GLY A 226 9.38 -20.29 11.08
C GLY A 226 9.83 -19.58 9.80
N ILE A 227 9.13 -18.52 9.41
CA ILE A 227 9.49 -17.71 8.26
C ILE A 227 10.84 -17.03 8.47
N TYR A 228 11.05 -16.38 9.62
CA TYR A 228 12.31 -15.72 9.96
C TYR A 228 13.51 -16.67 9.93
N SER A 229 13.39 -17.82 10.59
CA SER A 229 14.45 -18.84 10.64
C SER A 229 14.72 -19.47 9.26
N GLY A 230 13.66 -19.78 8.51
CA GLY A 230 13.77 -20.33 7.17
C GLY A 230 14.47 -19.38 6.19
N MET A 231 14.14 -18.10 6.23
CA MET A 231 14.75 -17.10 5.37
C MET A 231 16.22 -16.82 5.71
N ASN A 232 16.59 -16.84 6.99
CA ASN A 232 18.00 -16.74 7.40
C ASN A 232 18.82 -17.93 6.90
N ALA A 233 18.30 -19.16 7.02
CA ALA A 233 18.93 -20.35 6.48
C ALA A 233 19.06 -20.28 4.95
N PHE A 234 18.02 -19.79 4.26
CA PHE A 234 18.01 -19.62 2.81
C PHE A 234 19.07 -18.63 2.32
N GLY A 235 19.29 -17.53 3.04
CA GLY A 235 20.36 -16.57 2.74
C GLY A 235 21.74 -17.22 2.71
N SER A 236 22.04 -18.12 3.64
CA SER A 236 23.28 -18.87 3.70
C SER A 236 23.42 -19.82 2.50
N ILE A 237 22.34 -20.52 2.13
CA ILE A 237 22.31 -21.43 0.96
C ILE A 237 22.55 -20.65 -0.33
N VAL A 238 21.91 -19.49 -0.52
CA VAL A 238 22.10 -18.62 -1.70
C VAL A 238 23.55 -18.13 -1.78
N ALA A 239 24.14 -17.75 -0.65
CA ALA A 239 25.54 -17.31 -0.61
C ALA A 239 26.49 -18.44 -1.03
N GLU A 240 26.25 -19.68 -0.57
CA GLU A 240 27.05 -20.85 -0.93
C GLU A 240 26.85 -21.22 -2.41
N LEU A 241 25.64 -21.24 -2.91
CA LEU A 241 25.35 -21.45 -4.32
C LEU A 241 26.03 -20.39 -5.20
N SER A 242 26.05 -19.14 -4.76
CA SER A 242 26.69 -18.04 -5.51
C SER A 242 28.20 -18.23 -5.64
N LYS A 243 28.87 -18.79 -4.63
CA LYS A 243 30.31 -19.15 -4.72
C LYS A 243 30.58 -20.21 -5.79
N ASN A 244 29.64 -21.13 -5.97
CA ASN A 244 29.77 -22.25 -6.90
C ASN A 244 29.09 -22.02 -8.24
N ARG A 245 28.73 -20.77 -8.57
CA ARG A 245 27.95 -20.37 -9.77
C ARG A 245 28.53 -20.94 -11.08
N ALA A 246 29.86 -21.06 -11.18
CA ALA A 246 30.52 -21.58 -12.38
C ALA A 246 30.21 -23.06 -12.69
N TYR A 247 29.74 -23.82 -11.71
CA TYR A 247 29.41 -25.24 -11.85
C TYR A 247 27.93 -25.49 -12.21
N PHE A 248 27.08 -24.48 -12.18
CA PHE A 248 25.66 -24.63 -12.53
C PHE A 248 25.44 -24.48 -14.02
N THR A 249 25.02 -25.53 -14.66
CA THR A 249 24.67 -25.57 -16.10
C THR A 249 23.18 -25.26 -16.34
N LYS A 250 22.34 -25.28 -15.29
CA LYS A 250 20.92 -25.04 -15.38
C LYS A 250 20.56 -23.75 -14.63
N LYS A 251 19.56 -23.03 -15.15
CA LYS A 251 18.94 -21.90 -14.45
C LYS A 251 18.31 -22.41 -13.17
N ILE A 252 18.72 -21.86 -12.02
CA ILE A 252 18.08 -22.14 -10.74
C ILE A 252 16.87 -21.23 -10.62
N GLU A 253 15.69 -21.83 -10.55
CA GLU A 253 14.44 -21.11 -10.28
C GLU A 253 14.12 -21.25 -8.79
N PHE A 254 14.03 -20.11 -8.11
CA PHE A 254 13.65 -20.09 -6.72
C PHE A 254 12.11 -20.13 -6.61
N PRO A 255 11.55 -20.87 -5.63
CA PRO A 255 10.12 -20.84 -5.37
C PRO A 255 9.69 -19.42 -5.04
N GLY A 256 8.55 -19.00 -5.58
CA GLY A 256 7.98 -17.68 -5.27
C GLY A 256 7.63 -17.59 -3.79
N ILE A 257 8.07 -16.50 -3.17
CA ILE A 257 7.69 -16.15 -1.80
C ILE A 257 6.66 -15.05 -1.91
N SER A 258 5.54 -15.16 -1.19
CA SER A 258 4.51 -14.12 -1.23
C SER A 258 5.08 -12.77 -0.80
N GLU A 259 4.61 -11.72 -1.42
CA GLU A 259 5.15 -10.37 -1.21
C GLU A 259 5.04 -9.90 0.25
N PRO A 260 3.92 -10.12 0.99
CA PRO A 260 3.85 -9.78 2.40
C PRO A 260 4.89 -10.49 3.27
N ILE A 261 5.22 -11.76 2.94
CA ILE A 261 6.25 -12.52 3.65
C ILE A 261 7.65 -11.98 3.35
N SER A 262 7.92 -11.65 2.08
CA SER A 262 9.19 -11.04 1.67
C SER A 262 9.40 -9.68 2.36
N ASP A 263 8.37 -8.85 2.43
CA ASP A 263 8.42 -7.54 3.07
C ASP A 263 8.64 -7.64 4.58
N TYR A 264 8.00 -8.62 5.24
CA TYR A 264 8.24 -8.92 6.64
C TYR A 264 9.72 -9.27 6.90
N PHE A 265 10.27 -10.18 6.11
CA PHE A 265 11.67 -10.58 6.23
C PHE A 265 12.62 -9.41 5.95
N ILE A 266 12.40 -8.65 4.87
CA ILE A 266 13.20 -7.47 4.53
C ILE A 266 13.17 -6.44 5.66
N SER A 267 12.01 -6.23 6.28
CA SER A 267 11.88 -5.32 7.40
C SER A 267 12.70 -5.74 8.61
N LEU A 268 12.70 -7.03 8.95
CA LEU A 268 13.51 -7.58 10.03
C LEU A 268 15.01 -7.60 9.70
N SER A 269 15.38 -7.92 8.45
CA SER A 269 16.78 -7.98 8.03
C SER A 269 17.46 -6.61 7.94
N ASN A 270 16.69 -5.55 7.76
CA ASN A 270 17.18 -4.18 7.62
C ASN A 270 16.98 -3.31 8.87
N ILE A 271 16.77 -3.94 10.02
CA ILE A 271 16.54 -3.20 11.27
C ILE A 271 17.74 -2.30 11.58
N LYS A 272 17.46 -1.03 11.78
CA LYS A 272 18.45 -0.09 12.34
C LYS A 272 18.35 -0.14 13.86
N PRO A 273 19.47 -0.23 14.60
CA PRO A 273 19.47 -0.37 16.06
C PRO A 273 19.12 0.96 16.78
N LYS A 274 18.12 1.66 16.27
CA LYS A 274 17.56 2.87 16.87
C LYS A 274 16.23 2.50 17.52
N ILE A 275 16.19 2.59 18.84
CA ILE A 275 15.02 2.27 19.65
C ILE A 275 13.97 3.39 19.49
N ASN A 276 12.73 3.00 19.33
CA ASN A 276 11.60 3.91 19.39
C ASN A 276 11.18 4.11 20.88
N GLU A 277 11.60 5.22 21.45
CA GLU A 277 11.31 5.54 22.85
C GLU A 277 9.83 5.86 23.09
N GLU A 278 9.09 6.29 22.08
CA GLU A 278 7.67 6.63 22.20
C GLU A 278 6.79 5.39 22.39
N LEU A 279 7.23 4.25 21.87
CA LEU A 279 6.56 2.97 22.06
C LEU A 279 7.13 2.16 23.23
N ALA A 280 8.02 2.75 24.04
CA ALA A 280 8.73 2.03 25.09
C ALA A 280 7.78 1.38 26.11
N GLU A 281 6.72 2.05 26.50
CA GLU A 281 5.73 1.51 27.43
C GLU A 281 5.13 0.20 26.90
N TYR A 282 4.75 0.13 25.61
CA TYR A 282 4.04 -1.01 25.03
C TYR A 282 4.96 -2.21 24.84
N TYR A 283 6.11 -2.04 24.20
CA TYR A 283 7.00 -3.18 24.01
C TYR A 283 7.59 -3.67 25.33
N THR A 284 7.82 -2.79 26.32
CA THR A 284 8.28 -3.19 27.64
C THR A 284 7.21 -4.00 28.38
N GLN A 285 5.92 -3.65 28.27
CA GLN A 285 4.84 -4.45 28.84
C GLN A 285 4.81 -5.87 28.24
N ILE A 286 5.04 -6.01 26.93
CA ILE A 286 5.13 -7.34 26.28
C ILE A 286 6.36 -8.10 26.80
N GLU A 287 7.53 -7.46 26.85
CA GLU A 287 8.77 -8.05 27.32
C GLU A 287 8.67 -8.54 28.78
N ASP A 288 8.13 -7.69 29.68
CA ASP A 288 8.10 -7.98 31.12
C ASP A 288 6.96 -8.92 31.50
N ASN A 289 5.79 -8.81 30.88
CA ASN A 289 4.61 -9.54 31.29
C ASN A 289 4.38 -10.84 30.49
N ILE A 290 4.65 -10.84 29.20
CA ILE A 290 4.40 -11.98 28.32
C ILE A 290 5.67 -12.80 28.10
N LEU A 291 6.75 -12.15 27.64
CA LEU A 291 7.99 -12.83 27.29
C LEU A 291 8.84 -13.22 28.51
N LYS A 292 8.76 -12.45 29.61
CA LYS A 292 9.66 -12.57 30.78
C LYS A 292 11.13 -12.47 30.38
N GLY A 293 11.43 -11.52 29.48
CA GLY A 293 12.78 -11.30 28.95
C GLY A 293 12.81 -10.15 27.96
N LYS A 294 13.98 -9.82 27.47
CA LYS A 294 14.23 -8.68 26.59
C LYS A 294 14.58 -9.13 25.19
N VAL A 295 14.01 -8.43 24.20
CA VAL A 295 14.31 -8.63 22.76
C VAL A 295 15.34 -7.58 22.34
N SER A 296 16.43 -8.04 21.71
CA SER A 296 17.51 -7.21 21.22
C SER A 296 17.92 -7.62 19.80
N ILE A 297 18.86 -6.88 19.23
CA ILE A 297 19.45 -7.20 17.93
C ILE A 297 20.95 -7.35 18.11
N ASP A 298 21.48 -8.49 17.72
CA ASP A 298 22.91 -8.65 17.55
C ASP A 298 23.36 -7.90 16.30
N LYS A 299 24.16 -6.85 16.49
CA LYS A 299 24.65 -5.99 15.40
C LYS A 299 25.63 -6.69 14.49
N THR A 300 26.30 -7.74 14.96
CA THR A 300 27.31 -8.47 14.18
C THR A 300 26.65 -9.48 13.25
N LYS A 301 25.64 -10.17 13.75
CA LYS A 301 24.87 -11.17 13.00
C LYS A 301 23.64 -10.59 12.31
N ASN A 302 23.24 -9.36 12.66
CA ASN A 302 21.97 -8.75 12.28
C ASN A 302 20.77 -9.66 12.56
N ALA A 303 20.77 -10.27 13.74
CA ALA A 303 19.80 -11.28 14.17
C ALA A 303 19.04 -10.83 15.42
N LEU A 304 17.77 -11.23 15.51
CA LEU A 304 16.99 -11.05 16.75
C LEU A 304 17.49 -12.01 17.81
N MET A 305 17.69 -11.46 19.00
CA MET A 305 18.13 -12.17 20.19
C MET A 305 17.09 -12.00 21.30
N TYR A 306 17.00 -13.00 22.16
CA TYR A 306 16.17 -12.98 23.36
C TYR A 306 17.01 -13.26 24.60
N LYS A 307 16.87 -12.41 25.62
CA LYS A 307 17.52 -12.55 26.92
C LYS A 307 16.48 -12.77 28.01
N PRO A 308 16.37 -13.96 28.62
CA PRO A 308 15.47 -14.20 29.76
C PRO A 308 15.80 -13.30 30.95
N GLN A 309 14.80 -12.90 31.75
CA GLN A 309 15.00 -12.06 32.93
C GLN A 309 15.97 -12.68 33.98
N ASN A 310 15.95 -14.02 34.06
CA ASN A 310 16.71 -14.74 35.12
C ASN A 310 18.06 -15.31 34.62
N MET A 311 18.48 -14.98 33.40
CA MET A 311 19.72 -15.49 32.78
C MET A 311 20.49 -14.35 32.16
N ASP A 312 21.82 -14.44 32.23
CA ASP A 312 22.72 -13.50 31.58
C ASP A 312 23.29 -14.09 30.26
N VAL A 313 22.38 -14.70 29.47
CA VAL A 313 22.71 -15.33 28.19
C VAL A 313 21.70 -14.90 27.16
N ASP A 314 22.16 -14.52 25.96
CA ASP A 314 21.33 -14.21 24.83
C ASP A 314 21.13 -15.47 23.95
N PHE A 315 19.88 -15.72 23.57
CA PHE A 315 19.48 -16.86 22.73
C PHE A 315 19.03 -16.38 21.36
N GLU A 316 19.35 -17.15 20.33
CA GLU A 316 18.79 -16.94 18.98
C GLU A 316 17.32 -17.40 18.93
N MET A 317 16.53 -16.90 17.96
CA MET A 317 15.10 -17.23 17.85
C MET A 317 14.85 -18.73 17.58
N THR A 318 15.85 -19.46 17.13
CA THR A 318 15.81 -20.92 16.93
C THR A 318 16.01 -21.73 18.21
N GLU A 319 16.51 -21.10 19.28
CA GLU A 319 16.86 -21.74 20.55
C GLU A 319 15.80 -21.51 21.66
N VAL A 320 14.78 -20.72 21.36
CA VAL A 320 13.75 -20.31 22.33
C VAL A 320 12.43 -21.06 22.08
N SER A 321 11.48 -20.92 23.03
CA SER A 321 10.15 -21.52 22.88
C SER A 321 9.37 -20.87 21.74
N SER A 322 8.38 -21.60 21.19
CA SER A 322 7.50 -21.11 20.10
C SER A 322 6.80 -19.79 20.49
N MET A 323 6.35 -19.65 21.74
CA MET A 323 5.76 -18.40 22.23
C MET A 323 6.75 -17.24 22.11
N VAL A 324 7.99 -17.41 22.58
CA VAL A 324 8.99 -16.35 22.54
C VAL A 324 9.34 -16.00 21.11
N SER A 325 9.58 -16.99 20.24
CA SER A 325 9.98 -16.77 18.85
C SER A 325 8.84 -16.14 18.01
N GLU A 326 7.56 -16.41 18.33
CA GLU A 326 6.41 -15.81 17.64
C GLU A 326 6.10 -14.37 18.09
N ILE A 327 6.33 -14.03 19.37
CA ILE A 327 6.04 -12.69 19.91
C ILE A 327 7.22 -11.73 19.75
N SER A 328 8.45 -12.22 19.78
CA SER A 328 9.64 -11.37 19.64
C SER A 328 9.65 -10.50 18.37
N PRO A 329 9.20 -10.96 17.19
CA PRO A 329 9.06 -10.09 16.03
C PRO A 329 8.06 -8.94 16.23
N ILE A 330 6.96 -9.13 16.96
CA ILE A 330 6.02 -8.05 17.29
C ILE A 330 6.74 -6.98 18.13
N VAL A 331 7.50 -7.41 19.15
CA VAL A 331 8.33 -6.51 19.95
C VAL A 331 9.36 -5.79 19.08
N ALA A 332 10.02 -6.50 18.17
CA ALA A 332 11.00 -5.90 17.27
C ALA A 332 10.38 -4.83 16.36
N PHE A 333 9.18 -5.05 15.84
CA PHE A 333 8.45 -4.06 15.06
C PHE A 333 8.13 -2.81 15.89
N LEU A 334 7.57 -2.96 17.08
CA LEU A 334 7.29 -1.83 17.99
C LEU A 334 8.57 -1.07 18.37
N LYS A 335 9.65 -1.80 18.66
CA LYS A 335 10.89 -1.25 19.23
C LYS A 335 11.80 -0.60 18.19
N TYR A 336 11.84 -1.11 16.95
CA TYR A 336 12.85 -0.73 15.98
C TYR A 336 12.33 -0.33 14.58
N ILE A 337 11.12 -0.77 14.19
CA ILE A 337 10.64 -0.64 12.83
C ILE A 337 9.55 0.42 12.72
N LEU A 338 8.55 0.38 13.62
CA LEU A 338 7.49 1.36 13.62
C LEU A 338 8.07 2.72 14.00
N HIS A 339 7.99 3.65 13.08
CA HIS A 339 8.43 5.01 13.31
C HIS A 339 7.23 5.89 13.62
N THR A 340 7.14 6.37 14.83
CA THR A 340 6.30 7.49 15.17
C THR A 340 6.94 8.76 14.58
N GLN A 341 6.39 9.25 13.48
CA GLN A 341 6.91 10.46 12.85
C GLN A 341 6.42 11.72 13.59
N LEU A 342 7.02 12.00 14.74
CA LEU A 342 6.69 13.18 15.57
C LEU A 342 7.12 14.54 15.00
N LYS A 343 7.82 14.61 13.90
CA LYS A 343 8.49 15.86 13.48
C LYS A 343 8.07 16.46 12.15
N THR A 344 7.12 15.89 11.42
CA THR A 344 6.62 16.51 10.18
C THR A 344 5.14 16.89 10.30
N ARG A 345 4.78 18.08 9.85
CA ARG A 345 3.47 18.74 9.95
C ARG A 345 2.27 18.01 9.32
N GLN A 346 2.45 16.83 8.75
CA GLN A 346 1.40 15.94 8.25
C GLN A 346 1.68 14.54 8.79
N LYS A 347 1.00 14.18 9.88
CA LYS A 347 1.02 12.84 10.45
C LYS A 347 0.14 11.93 9.62
N GLY A 348 0.70 11.03 8.84
CA GLY A 348 0.00 9.84 8.36
C GLY A 348 0.10 8.75 9.42
N LYS A 349 -0.97 7.95 9.54
CA LYS A 349 -0.97 6.76 10.43
C LYS A 349 -0.19 5.63 9.77
N SER A 350 0.45 4.78 10.58
CA SER A 350 0.96 3.50 10.10
C SER A 350 -0.13 2.44 10.22
N VAL A 351 -0.25 1.55 9.24
CA VAL A 351 -1.15 0.39 9.31
C VAL A 351 -0.31 -0.85 9.53
N LEU A 352 -0.63 -1.60 10.58
CA LEU A 352 0.02 -2.85 10.92
C LEU A 352 -0.98 -4.00 10.81
N PHE A 353 -0.76 -4.89 9.84
CA PHE A 353 -1.48 -6.14 9.73
C PHE A 353 -0.76 -7.22 10.53
N ILE A 354 -1.47 -7.93 11.39
CA ILE A 354 -0.91 -9.04 12.15
C ILE A 354 -1.83 -10.26 11.97
N GLU A 355 -1.31 -11.32 11.37
CA GLU A 355 -2.01 -12.60 11.29
C GLU A 355 -1.76 -13.40 12.57
N GLU A 356 -2.80 -14.00 13.11
CA GLU A 356 -2.75 -14.90 14.27
C GLU A 356 -1.86 -14.37 15.41
N PRO A 357 -2.11 -13.15 15.94
CA PRO A 357 -1.29 -12.59 17.01
C PRO A 357 -1.37 -13.42 18.29
N GLU A 358 -2.43 -14.22 18.46
CA GLU A 358 -2.69 -15.09 19.60
C GLU A 358 -2.00 -16.46 19.51
N ALA A 359 -1.40 -16.81 18.36
CA ALA A 359 -0.79 -18.10 18.17
C ALA A 359 0.29 -18.40 19.22
N HIS A 360 0.27 -19.62 19.76
CA HIS A 360 1.18 -20.10 20.80
C HIS A 360 1.10 -19.38 22.15
N LEU A 361 0.16 -18.46 22.35
CA LEU A 361 -0.05 -17.78 23.63
C LEU A 361 -1.02 -18.52 24.54
N HIS A 362 -0.70 -18.55 25.84
CA HIS A 362 -1.67 -18.92 26.87
C HIS A 362 -2.82 -17.89 26.89
N PRO A 363 -4.09 -18.29 27.15
CA PRO A 363 -5.25 -17.40 27.11
C PRO A 363 -5.07 -16.08 27.88
N ASN A 364 -4.44 -16.10 29.05
CA ASN A 364 -4.18 -14.89 29.81
C ASN A 364 -3.24 -13.92 29.07
N ASN A 365 -2.24 -14.43 28.35
CA ASN A 365 -1.32 -13.62 27.55
C ASN A 365 -1.99 -13.09 26.27
N GLN A 366 -2.98 -13.81 25.72
CA GLN A 366 -3.80 -13.32 24.60
C GLN A 366 -4.58 -12.06 25.02
N ILE A 367 -5.25 -12.12 26.18
CA ILE A 367 -5.98 -10.97 26.73
C ILE A 367 -5.04 -9.79 26.94
N MET A 368 -3.89 -10.05 27.57
CA MET A 368 -2.89 -9.01 27.85
C MET A 368 -2.35 -8.36 26.58
N LEU A 369 -2.10 -9.15 25.53
CA LEU A 369 -1.64 -8.63 24.23
C LEU A 369 -2.69 -7.72 23.58
N ILE A 370 -3.97 -8.10 23.62
CA ILE A 370 -5.08 -7.30 23.10
C ILE A 370 -5.23 -5.99 23.88
N GLU A 371 -5.09 -6.02 25.22
CA GLU A 371 -5.12 -4.83 26.05
C GLU A 371 -3.96 -3.86 25.71
N ILE A 372 -2.76 -4.39 25.43
CA ILE A 372 -1.63 -3.57 24.98
C ILE A 372 -1.92 -2.94 23.61
N PHE A 373 -2.50 -3.69 22.67
CA PHE A 373 -2.89 -3.13 21.38
C PHE A 373 -3.97 -2.05 21.50
N ALA A 374 -4.95 -2.24 22.39
CA ALA A 374 -5.96 -1.22 22.65
C ALA A 374 -5.34 0.08 23.20
N LYS A 375 -4.42 -0.02 24.17
CA LYS A 375 -3.69 1.14 24.69
C LYS A 375 -2.83 1.83 23.65
N LEU A 376 -2.20 1.07 22.75
CA LEU A 376 -1.39 1.60 21.64
C LEU A 376 -2.24 2.49 20.71
N ILE A 377 -3.48 2.12 20.48
CA ILE A 377 -4.43 2.87 19.65
C ILE A 377 -4.87 4.16 20.34
N ASP A 378 -5.17 4.10 21.64
CA ASP A 378 -5.59 5.26 22.43
C ASP A 378 -4.50 6.34 22.50
N ALA A 379 -3.24 5.98 22.30
CA ALA A 379 -2.10 6.89 22.34
C ALA A 379 -1.86 7.66 21.04
N ASP A 380 -2.74 7.54 20.01
CA ASP A 380 -2.59 8.19 18.69
C ASP A 380 -1.23 7.85 18.01
N VAL A 381 -0.77 6.63 18.17
CA VAL A 381 0.53 6.14 17.65
C VAL A 381 0.37 5.45 16.31
#